data_a5515e8c74250031e22c512c7807f34d
#
_entry.id   a5515e8c74250031e22c512c7807f34d
#
_cell.length_a   1.000
_cell.length_b   1.000
_cell.length_c   1.000
_cell.angle_alpha   90.00
_cell.angle_beta   90.00
_cell.angle_gamma   90.00
#
_symmetry.space_group_name_H-M   'P 1'
#
loop_
_entity.id
_entity.type
_entity.pdbx_description
1 polymer ?
#
loop_
_entity_poly.entity_id
_entity_poly.type
_entity_poly.pdbx_seq_one_letter_code
_entity_poly.pdbx_strand_id
1 'polypeptide(L)'
;WNSQTSNTLFLSDGDATFLTLDLTLDALALGETWAVQGSFGGAWSTTSADQDSLDDLGRADTSPTWATINASIYGSVYLDPLVDPAWGKGNELYKPLVHEIFGSIRGQYAFDYRLTPMAQYVMGGLYTVRGFPQSVNAGDSAIVGTIEYRLHLPRSFSAAPPSKFPWLDKPFRWLPDSTSGAGPDWDFIVSGFFDGGSIGNSDNFAFEVDTGMLSAGVGLDLTLGTAFSIGVDWGWALNSVPELEVDAGNMQFWLSASFVY
;
A
#
# COMPACT_ATOMS: atom_id res chain seq x y z
N TRP A 1 4.79 24.97 -5.41
CA TRP A 1 5.30 23.69 -5.89
C TRP A 1 4.82 23.52 -7.32
N ASN A 2 5.71 23.66 -8.29
CA ASN A 2 5.47 23.28 -9.68
C ASN A 2 5.84 21.81 -9.82
N SER A 3 4.89 20.91 -9.93
CA SER A 3 5.17 19.58 -10.46
C SER A 3 4.91 19.61 -11.96
N GLN A 4 5.94 19.84 -12.74
CA GLN A 4 5.94 19.47 -14.14
C GLN A 4 6.30 17.99 -14.20
N THR A 5 5.31 17.15 -14.43
CA THR A 5 5.54 15.74 -14.72
C THR A 5 5.43 15.57 -16.23
N SER A 6 6.55 15.72 -16.93
CA SER A 6 6.65 15.26 -18.31
C SER A 6 7.00 13.78 -18.29
N ASN A 7 6.04 12.91 -18.51
CA ASN A 7 6.27 11.50 -18.78
C ASN A 7 6.12 11.26 -20.28
N THR A 8 7.23 11.31 -21.00
CA THR A 8 7.32 10.84 -22.38
C THR A 8 7.53 9.33 -22.33
N LEU A 9 6.48 8.54 -22.47
CA LEU A 9 6.58 7.08 -22.53
C LEU A 9 5.69 6.44 -23.59
N PHE A 10 5.31 7.18 -24.63
CA PHE A 10 4.81 6.61 -25.88
C PHE A 10 5.18 7.56 -27.01
N LEU A 11 5.44 6.97 -28.19
CA LEU A 11 5.75 7.65 -29.46
C LEU A 11 4.51 8.37 -30.02
N SER A 12 3.95 9.30 -29.26
CA SER A 12 2.98 10.27 -29.76
C SER A 12 3.57 11.67 -29.55
N ASP A 13 3.54 12.50 -30.56
CA ASP A 13 4.01 13.89 -30.50
C ASP A 13 3.03 14.81 -29.77
N GLY A 14 2.22 14.29 -28.84
CA GLY A 14 1.24 15.05 -28.10
C GLY A 14 1.84 15.80 -26.91
N ASP A 15 1.83 17.12 -26.96
CA ASP A 15 2.18 18.00 -25.84
C ASP A 15 0.93 18.64 -25.27
N ALA A 16 0.58 18.32 -24.00
CA ALA A 16 -0.47 18.97 -23.28
C ALA A 16 0.02 19.51 -21.93
N THR A 17 -0.32 20.77 -21.64
CA THR A 17 -0.01 21.38 -20.34
C THR A 17 -1.28 21.44 -19.50
N PHE A 18 -1.22 20.88 -18.31
CA PHE A 18 -2.33 20.88 -17.35
C PHE A 18 -2.07 21.85 -16.21
N LEU A 19 -3.10 22.58 -15.82
CA LEU A 19 -3.17 23.28 -14.54
C LEU A 19 -3.93 22.37 -13.57
N THR A 20 -3.25 21.85 -12.56
CA THR A 20 -3.86 20.98 -11.53
C THR A 20 -3.79 21.66 -10.18
N LEU A 21 -4.92 21.67 -9.48
CA LEU A 21 -5.05 22.09 -8.08
C LEU A 21 -5.39 20.87 -7.25
N ASP A 22 -4.53 20.58 -6.26
CA ASP A 22 -4.71 19.48 -5.31
C ASP A 22 -4.90 20.03 -3.90
N LEU A 23 -5.86 19.47 -3.18
CA LEU A 23 -6.06 19.71 -1.76
C LEU A 23 -6.12 18.36 -1.05
N THR A 24 -5.30 18.17 -0.02
CA THR A 24 -5.29 16.95 0.79
C THR A 24 -5.29 17.29 2.26
N LEU A 25 -6.09 16.57 3.02
CA LEU A 25 -6.17 16.62 4.48
C LEU A 25 -5.73 15.27 5.03
N ASP A 26 -4.73 15.28 5.92
CA ASP A 26 -4.22 14.10 6.58
C ASP A 26 -4.56 14.14 8.07
N ALA A 27 -4.89 12.97 8.62
CA ALA A 27 -5.16 12.77 10.03
C ALA A 27 -4.42 11.53 10.54
N LEU A 28 -3.86 11.63 11.75
CA LEU A 28 -3.20 10.54 12.44
C LEU A 28 -3.72 10.45 13.87
N ALA A 29 -4.14 9.25 14.28
CA ALA A 29 -4.51 8.95 15.66
C ALA A 29 -3.69 7.74 16.15
N LEU A 30 -3.11 7.84 17.34
CA LEU A 30 -2.23 6.85 17.94
C LEU A 30 -2.73 6.47 19.32
N GLY A 31 -2.79 5.19 19.62
CA GLY A 31 -2.96 4.61 20.94
C GLY A 31 -1.75 3.77 21.33
N GLU A 32 -1.79 3.16 22.51
CA GLU A 32 -0.70 2.27 22.96
C GLU A 32 -0.61 0.99 22.11
N THR A 33 -1.73 0.54 21.57
CA THR A 33 -1.85 -0.75 20.87
C THR A 33 -2.53 -0.66 19.52
N TRP A 34 -2.75 0.54 19.04
CA TRP A 34 -3.36 0.78 17.73
C TRP A 34 -2.88 2.09 17.12
N ALA A 35 -2.92 2.14 15.80
CA ALA A 35 -2.66 3.34 15.02
C ALA A 35 -3.66 3.42 13.87
N VAL A 36 -4.14 4.63 13.55
CA VAL A 36 -4.98 4.88 12.38
C VAL A 36 -4.50 6.15 11.70
N GLN A 37 -4.29 6.07 10.40
CA GLN A 37 -3.97 7.21 9.55
C GLN A 37 -5.02 7.28 8.44
N GLY A 38 -5.51 8.48 8.18
CA GLY A 38 -6.44 8.75 7.08
C GLY A 38 -5.95 9.91 6.25
N SER A 39 -6.26 9.86 4.94
CA SER A 39 -6.05 10.95 4.00
C SER A 39 -7.34 11.14 3.19
N PHE A 40 -7.75 12.37 2.98
CA PHE A 40 -8.87 12.73 2.13
C PHE A 40 -8.48 13.94 1.30
N GLY A 41 -8.66 13.85 -0.01
CA GLY A 41 -8.27 14.92 -0.90
C GLY A 41 -9.11 14.97 -2.17
N GLY A 42 -8.87 16.00 -2.95
CA GLY A 42 -9.44 16.15 -4.27
C GLY A 42 -8.49 16.89 -5.18
N ALA A 43 -8.50 16.51 -6.44
CA ALA A 43 -7.77 17.18 -7.50
C ALA A 43 -8.78 17.76 -8.51
N TRP A 44 -8.48 18.93 -9.00
CA TRP A 44 -9.14 19.52 -10.17
C TRP A 44 -8.07 19.89 -11.18
N SER A 45 -8.29 19.53 -12.43
CA SER A 45 -7.32 19.77 -13.51
C SER A 45 -8.01 20.29 -14.74
N THR A 46 -7.33 21.15 -15.47
CA THR A 46 -7.82 21.68 -16.76
C THR A 46 -6.66 21.92 -17.71
N THR A 47 -6.95 21.82 -19.01
CA THR A 47 -6.01 22.13 -20.07
C THR A 47 -6.71 22.91 -21.18
N SER A 48 -5.93 23.64 -21.96
CA SER A 48 -6.37 24.29 -23.21
C SER A 48 -5.91 23.53 -24.47
N ALA A 49 -5.34 22.34 -24.29
CA ALA A 49 -4.98 21.46 -25.40
C ALA A 49 -6.24 21.04 -26.18
N ASP A 50 -6.10 20.85 -27.47
CA ASP A 50 -7.17 20.31 -28.31
C ASP A 50 -7.33 18.79 -28.09
N GLN A 51 -8.43 18.23 -28.59
CA GLN A 51 -8.72 16.81 -28.35
C GLN A 51 -7.71 15.88 -29.02
N ASP A 52 -7.20 16.25 -30.19
CA ASP A 52 -6.20 15.45 -30.90
C ASP A 52 -4.91 15.31 -30.06
N SER A 53 -4.46 16.44 -29.47
CA SER A 53 -3.31 16.43 -28.54
C SER A 53 -3.56 15.62 -27.27
N LEU A 54 -4.81 15.61 -26.77
CA LEU A 54 -5.17 14.79 -25.60
C LEU A 54 -5.21 13.30 -25.94
N ASP A 55 -5.75 12.95 -27.10
CA ASP A 55 -5.82 11.56 -27.56
C ASP A 55 -4.41 10.98 -27.82
N ASP A 56 -3.47 11.81 -28.29
CA ASP A 56 -2.05 11.46 -28.43
C ASP A 56 -1.34 11.14 -27.10
N LEU A 57 -1.94 11.51 -25.96
CA LEU A 57 -1.45 11.05 -24.64
C LEU A 57 -1.71 9.56 -24.37
N GLY A 58 -2.37 8.87 -25.30
CA GLY A 58 -2.53 7.41 -25.27
C GLY A 58 -3.92 6.93 -24.80
N ARG A 59 -4.91 7.83 -24.71
CA ARG A 59 -6.31 7.47 -24.40
C ARG A 59 -7.26 8.44 -25.09
N ALA A 60 -8.12 7.91 -25.96
CA ALA A 60 -9.06 8.70 -26.74
C ALA A 60 -10.18 9.31 -25.86
N ASP A 61 -10.71 10.45 -26.32
CA ASP A 61 -11.85 11.18 -25.73
C ASP A 61 -11.69 11.52 -24.24
N THR A 62 -10.46 11.78 -23.78
CA THR A 62 -10.22 12.19 -22.39
C THR A 62 -10.80 13.59 -22.14
N SER A 63 -11.32 13.79 -20.94
CA SER A 63 -11.90 15.07 -20.53
C SER A 63 -10.82 16.15 -20.39
N PRO A 64 -10.92 17.30 -21.09
CA PRO A 64 -9.94 18.39 -20.97
C PRO A 64 -9.97 19.07 -19.59
N THR A 65 -11.08 18.92 -18.89
CA THR A 65 -11.24 19.35 -17.49
C THR A 65 -11.82 18.20 -16.71
N TRP A 66 -11.22 17.88 -15.59
CA TRP A 66 -11.67 16.77 -14.74
C TRP A 66 -11.46 17.08 -13.26
N ALA A 67 -12.16 16.34 -12.44
CA ALA A 67 -11.97 16.36 -10.99
C ALA A 67 -11.98 14.94 -10.45
N THR A 68 -11.22 14.73 -9.36
CA THR A 68 -11.23 13.48 -8.60
C THR A 68 -11.35 13.73 -7.12
N ILE A 69 -11.92 12.77 -6.40
CA ILE A 69 -11.79 12.65 -4.95
C ILE A 69 -10.95 11.42 -4.67
N ASN A 70 -9.97 11.58 -3.78
CA ASN A 70 -9.11 10.51 -3.30
C ASN A 70 -9.28 10.36 -1.80
N ALA A 71 -9.39 9.13 -1.34
CA ALA A 71 -9.46 8.82 0.09
C ALA A 71 -8.62 7.59 0.40
N SER A 72 -7.98 7.61 1.56
CA SER A 72 -7.31 6.44 2.11
C SER A 72 -7.45 6.39 3.63
N ILE A 73 -7.54 5.18 4.16
CA ILE A 73 -7.44 4.90 5.58
C ILE A 73 -6.56 3.67 5.76
N TYR A 74 -5.62 3.76 6.69
CA TYR A 74 -4.72 2.69 7.11
C TYR A 74 -4.83 2.55 8.61
N GLY A 75 -4.88 1.34 9.10
CA GLY A 75 -4.93 1.12 10.54
C GLY A 75 -4.29 -0.19 10.94
N SER A 76 -3.76 -0.20 12.15
CA SER A 76 -3.31 -1.42 12.78
C SER A 76 -3.76 -1.48 14.24
N VAL A 77 -3.96 -2.70 14.72
CA VAL A 77 -4.29 -2.99 16.11
C VAL A 77 -3.57 -4.25 16.55
N TYR A 78 -2.95 -4.18 17.73
CA TYR A 78 -2.34 -5.35 18.36
C TYR A 78 -3.38 -6.09 19.19
N LEU A 79 -3.45 -7.41 18.98
CA LEU A 79 -4.43 -8.29 19.62
C LEU A 79 -4.01 -8.76 21.02
N ASP A 80 -2.72 -8.65 21.35
CA ASP A 80 -2.17 -9.17 22.62
C ASP A 80 -2.97 -8.72 23.85
N PRO A 81 -3.38 -7.44 23.98
CA PRO A 81 -4.20 -7.00 25.09
C PRO A 81 -5.60 -7.61 25.15
N LEU A 82 -6.10 -8.13 24.03
CA LEU A 82 -7.41 -8.73 23.89
C LEU A 82 -7.39 -10.24 24.16
N VAL A 83 -6.28 -10.91 23.77
CA VAL A 83 -6.16 -12.37 23.86
C VAL A 83 -5.47 -12.85 25.15
N ASP A 84 -4.63 -12.00 25.76
CA ASP A 84 -3.98 -12.29 27.04
C ASP A 84 -4.57 -11.43 28.17
N PRO A 85 -5.41 -12.00 29.04
CA PRO A 85 -5.99 -11.26 30.17
C PRO A 85 -4.94 -10.76 31.19
N ALA A 86 -3.71 -11.28 31.15
CA ALA A 86 -2.59 -10.87 32.02
C ALA A 86 -1.75 -9.76 31.40
N TRP A 87 -1.94 -9.46 30.12
CA TRP A 87 -1.19 -8.42 29.41
C TRP A 87 -1.21 -7.09 30.18
N GLY A 88 -0.03 -6.56 30.46
CA GLY A 88 0.11 -5.29 31.17
C GLY A 88 -0.25 -5.30 32.67
N LYS A 89 -0.62 -6.45 33.27
CA LYS A 89 -1.01 -6.54 34.68
C LYS A 89 0.13 -6.94 35.63
N GLY A 90 1.30 -7.28 35.10
CA GLY A 90 2.49 -7.61 35.91
C GLY A 90 3.38 -6.39 36.18
N ASN A 91 4.44 -6.63 36.97
CA ASN A 91 5.55 -5.67 37.15
C ASN A 91 6.57 -5.75 35.99
N GLU A 92 6.23 -6.47 34.94
CA GLU A 92 7.11 -6.62 33.80
C GLU A 92 7.18 -5.32 32.98
N LEU A 93 8.39 -4.85 32.75
CA LEU A 93 8.61 -3.63 31.95
C LEU A 93 8.29 -3.84 30.49
N TYR A 94 8.59 -5.03 29.94
CA TYR A 94 8.31 -5.37 28.56
C TYR A 94 6.89 -5.93 28.43
N LYS A 95 6.12 -5.30 27.55
CA LYS A 95 4.78 -5.73 27.16
C LYS A 95 4.82 -6.17 25.70
N PRO A 96 4.77 -7.47 25.40
CA PRO A 96 4.86 -7.96 24.03
C PRO A 96 3.65 -7.48 23.21
N LEU A 97 3.94 -7.05 21.99
CA LEU A 97 2.98 -6.72 20.94
C LEU A 97 3.34 -7.59 19.73
N VAL A 98 2.86 -8.82 19.73
CA VAL A 98 3.25 -9.91 18.85
C VAL A 98 2.28 -10.09 17.71
N HIS A 99 0.98 -9.95 17.98
CA HIS A 99 -0.11 -10.24 17.07
C HIS A 99 -0.75 -8.94 16.58
N GLU A 100 -0.53 -8.57 15.32
CA GLU A 100 -1.08 -7.36 14.71
C GLU A 100 -2.10 -7.71 13.64
N ILE A 101 -3.21 -7.00 13.61
CA ILE A 101 -4.10 -6.90 12.44
C ILE A 101 -3.86 -5.55 11.81
N PHE A 102 -3.48 -5.56 10.55
CA PHE A 102 -3.38 -4.39 9.70
C PHE A 102 -4.53 -4.37 8.71
N GLY A 103 -5.07 -3.19 8.43
CA GLY A 103 -6.09 -2.99 7.40
C GLY A 103 -5.86 -1.70 6.65
N SER A 104 -6.21 -1.69 5.37
CA SER A 104 -6.23 -0.47 4.57
C SER A 104 -7.39 -0.46 3.60
N ILE A 105 -7.93 0.73 3.34
CA ILE A 105 -8.86 0.99 2.24
C ILE A 105 -8.41 2.29 1.60
N ARG A 106 -8.37 2.32 0.27
CA ARG A 106 -8.07 3.52 -0.50
C ARG A 106 -8.83 3.50 -1.81
N GLY A 107 -9.09 4.67 -2.36
CA GLY A 107 -9.81 4.78 -3.61
C GLY A 107 -9.72 6.14 -4.23
N GLN A 108 -10.14 6.18 -5.48
CA GLN A 108 -10.32 7.37 -6.30
C GLN A 108 -11.70 7.33 -6.92
N TYR A 109 -12.37 8.47 -7.00
CA TYR A 109 -13.62 8.63 -7.71
C TYR A 109 -13.55 9.83 -8.66
N ALA A 110 -13.88 9.61 -9.93
CA ALA A 110 -13.65 10.57 -11.02
C ALA A 110 -14.91 11.28 -11.52
N PHE A 111 -16.08 11.15 -10.90
CA PHE A 111 -17.33 11.86 -11.25
C PHE A 111 -17.73 11.75 -12.74
N ASP A 112 -17.59 10.60 -13.33
CA ASP A 112 -17.83 10.32 -14.74
C ASP A 112 -16.86 11.06 -15.72
N TYR A 113 -15.82 11.71 -15.22
CA TYR A 113 -14.75 12.23 -16.07
C TYR A 113 -13.87 11.10 -16.59
N ARG A 114 -13.60 11.16 -17.88
CA ARG A 114 -12.65 10.27 -18.53
C ARG A 114 -11.25 10.84 -18.37
N LEU A 115 -10.46 10.26 -17.49
CA LEU A 115 -9.16 10.78 -17.11
C LEU A 115 -8.09 10.47 -18.16
N THR A 116 -7.07 11.31 -18.23
CA THR A 116 -5.84 10.99 -18.97
C THR A 116 -5.12 9.80 -18.30
N PRO A 117 -4.31 9.01 -19.01
CA PRO A 117 -3.60 7.86 -18.45
C PRO A 117 -2.78 8.17 -17.20
N MET A 118 -2.26 9.39 -17.08
CA MET A 118 -1.47 9.84 -15.93
C MET A 118 -2.30 10.06 -14.66
N ALA A 119 -3.60 10.33 -14.82
CA ALA A 119 -4.52 10.59 -13.71
C ALA A 119 -5.35 9.35 -13.32
N GLN A 120 -5.29 8.28 -14.11
CA GLN A 120 -5.97 7.03 -13.81
C GLN A 120 -5.41 6.35 -12.56
N TYR A 121 -6.28 5.66 -11.84
CA TYR A 121 -5.87 4.73 -10.78
C TYR A 121 -5.35 3.45 -11.41
N VAL A 122 -4.21 2.96 -10.91
CA VAL A 122 -3.58 1.72 -11.41
C VAL A 122 -3.73 0.62 -10.37
N MET A 123 -4.19 -0.56 -10.79
CA MET A 123 -4.43 -1.72 -9.94
C MET A 123 -3.66 -2.96 -10.43
N GLY A 124 -3.32 -3.83 -9.48
CA GLY A 124 -2.48 -5.01 -9.62
C GLY A 124 -1.08 -4.78 -9.05
N GLY A 125 -0.51 -5.81 -8.44
CA GLY A 125 0.84 -5.80 -7.90
C GLY A 125 0.96 -5.59 -6.41
N LEU A 126 2.21 -5.48 -5.96
CA LEU A 126 2.63 -5.47 -4.56
C LEU A 126 1.84 -4.50 -3.67
N TYR A 127 1.49 -3.33 -4.19
CA TYR A 127 0.87 -2.26 -3.39
C TYR A 127 -0.66 -2.20 -3.52
N THR A 128 -1.28 -3.09 -4.26
CA THR A 128 -2.74 -3.11 -4.47
C THR A 128 -3.32 -4.51 -4.25
N VAL A 129 -3.38 -5.34 -5.29
CA VAL A 129 -3.90 -6.71 -5.23
C VAL A 129 -2.77 -7.66 -5.62
N ARG A 130 -2.07 -8.21 -4.61
CA ARG A 130 -0.78 -8.92 -4.73
C ARG A 130 -0.82 -10.21 -5.55
N GLY A 131 -1.97 -10.82 -5.74
CA GLY A 131 -2.12 -12.01 -6.61
C GLY A 131 -2.17 -11.71 -8.11
N PHE A 132 -2.19 -10.43 -8.50
CA PHE A 132 -2.25 -9.99 -9.90
C PHE A 132 -0.95 -9.33 -10.35
N PRO A 133 -0.61 -9.38 -11.65
CA PRO A 133 0.59 -8.72 -12.18
C PRO A 133 0.62 -7.22 -11.88
N GLN A 134 1.82 -6.66 -11.85
CA GLN A 134 2.02 -5.23 -11.61
C GLN A 134 1.32 -4.39 -12.66
N SER A 135 0.51 -3.41 -12.21
CA SER A 135 -0.16 -2.44 -13.08
C SER A 135 -0.98 -3.09 -14.20
N VAL A 136 -1.65 -4.19 -13.90
CA VAL A 136 -2.35 -5.00 -14.90
C VAL A 136 -3.61 -4.33 -15.43
N ASN A 137 -4.21 -3.41 -14.67
CA ASN A 137 -5.35 -2.60 -15.12
C ASN A 137 -5.26 -1.16 -14.62
N ALA A 138 -5.86 -0.24 -15.37
CA ALA A 138 -6.00 1.16 -15.02
C ALA A 138 -7.44 1.63 -15.27
N GLY A 139 -7.93 2.59 -14.49
CA GLY A 139 -9.28 3.12 -14.64
C GLY A 139 -9.46 4.46 -13.94
N ASP A 140 -10.60 5.10 -14.21
CA ASP A 140 -10.90 6.43 -13.71
C ASP A 140 -11.30 6.42 -12.23
N SER A 141 -12.09 5.42 -11.85
CA SER A 141 -12.54 5.23 -10.47
C SER A 141 -12.12 3.86 -9.96
N ALA A 142 -11.65 3.80 -8.72
CA ALA A 142 -11.21 2.55 -8.12
C ALA A 142 -11.38 2.57 -6.60
N ILE A 143 -11.53 1.38 -6.05
CA ILE A 143 -11.41 1.11 -4.61
C ILE A 143 -10.57 -0.14 -4.41
N VAL A 144 -9.66 -0.10 -3.45
CA VAL A 144 -8.85 -1.27 -3.06
C VAL A 144 -8.74 -1.33 -1.56
N GLY A 145 -8.80 -2.54 -1.02
CA GLY A 145 -8.66 -2.82 0.39
C GLY A 145 -7.77 -4.02 0.67
N THR A 146 -7.10 -3.99 1.80
CA THR A 146 -6.25 -5.06 2.32
C THR A 146 -6.61 -5.32 3.77
N ILE A 147 -6.64 -6.58 4.17
CA ILE A 147 -6.58 -7.01 5.56
C ILE A 147 -5.43 -7.99 5.71
N GLU A 148 -4.62 -7.82 6.76
CA GLU A 148 -3.42 -8.61 6.97
C GLU A 148 -3.23 -8.91 8.44
N TYR A 149 -2.98 -10.18 8.75
CA TYR A 149 -2.51 -10.60 10.07
C TYR A 149 -0.98 -10.72 10.04
N ARG A 150 -0.33 -10.13 11.03
CA ARG A 150 1.14 -10.08 11.17
C ARG A 150 1.55 -10.69 12.51
N LEU A 151 2.49 -11.60 12.46
CA LEU A 151 3.11 -12.22 13.62
C LEU A 151 4.57 -11.73 13.75
N HIS A 152 4.84 -10.94 14.78
CA HIS A 152 6.16 -10.38 15.09
C HIS A 152 6.97 -11.35 15.95
N LEU A 153 7.68 -12.28 15.34
CA LEU A 153 8.33 -13.39 16.03
C LEU A 153 9.35 -12.95 17.12
N PRO A 154 10.26 -11.99 16.87
CA PRO A 154 11.25 -11.61 17.90
C PRO A 154 10.62 -10.99 19.15
N ARG A 155 9.45 -10.40 19.01
CA ARG A 155 8.73 -9.76 20.14
C ARG A 155 8.14 -10.78 21.11
N SER A 156 7.95 -12.04 20.68
CA SER A 156 7.47 -13.14 21.52
C SER A 156 8.55 -13.75 22.40
N PHE A 157 9.82 -13.40 22.20
CA PHE A 157 10.92 -13.99 22.95
C PHE A 157 10.97 -13.45 24.38
N SER A 158 11.50 -14.29 25.29
CA SER A 158 11.68 -13.88 26.68
C SER A 158 12.67 -12.72 26.78
N ALA A 159 12.31 -11.70 27.57
CA ALA A 159 13.14 -10.54 27.76
C ALA A 159 14.46 -10.88 28.49
N ALA A 160 15.56 -10.29 28.00
CA ALA A 160 16.90 -10.45 28.56
C ALA A 160 17.67 -9.12 28.52
N PRO A 161 18.75 -8.96 29.30
CA PRO A 161 19.61 -7.77 29.18
C PRO A 161 20.22 -7.68 27.77
N PRO A 162 20.39 -6.45 27.22
CA PRO A 162 20.93 -6.24 25.87
C PRO A 162 22.35 -6.79 25.74
N SER A 163 22.64 -7.43 24.60
CA SER A 163 23.98 -7.95 24.30
C SER A 163 24.90 -6.83 23.81
N LYS A 164 26.16 -6.85 24.27
CA LYS A 164 27.22 -5.96 23.79
C LYS A 164 28.06 -6.66 22.73
N PHE A 165 28.22 -6.04 21.58
CA PHE A 165 29.09 -6.51 20.51
C PHE A 165 30.30 -5.60 20.37
N PRO A 166 31.54 -6.14 20.19
CA PRO A 166 32.77 -5.34 20.13
C PRO A 166 32.81 -4.33 18.97
N TRP A 167 32.02 -4.59 17.91
CA TRP A 167 31.97 -3.77 16.69
C TRP A 167 30.76 -2.81 16.63
N LEU A 168 29.92 -2.77 17.68
CA LEU A 168 28.78 -1.87 17.75
C LEU A 168 28.99 -0.83 18.87
N ASP A 169 28.82 0.44 18.56
CA ASP A 169 28.93 1.53 19.54
C ASP A 169 27.83 1.46 20.60
N LYS A 170 26.67 0.91 20.24
CA LYS A 170 25.52 0.71 21.14
C LYS A 170 25.21 -0.78 21.27
N PRO A 171 24.71 -1.23 22.44
CA PRO A 171 24.20 -2.59 22.59
C PRO A 171 23.09 -2.86 21.59
N PHE A 172 23.14 -4.01 20.90
CA PHE A 172 22.07 -4.46 20.00
C PHE A 172 21.14 -5.40 20.74
N ARG A 173 19.84 -5.14 20.68
CA ARG A 173 18.83 -5.94 21.36
C ARG A 173 18.33 -7.05 20.44
N TRP A 174 18.90 -8.24 20.57
CA TRP A 174 18.39 -9.43 19.89
C TRP A 174 17.10 -9.95 20.50
N LEU A 175 16.90 -9.70 21.79
CA LEU A 175 15.74 -10.07 22.58
C LEU A 175 15.11 -8.80 23.15
N PRO A 176 13.84 -8.85 23.56
CA PRO A 176 13.24 -7.77 24.32
C PRO A 176 14.11 -7.42 25.54
N ASP A 177 14.23 -6.14 25.85
CA ASP A 177 15.08 -5.69 26.95
C ASP A 177 14.34 -5.74 28.29
N SER A 178 14.79 -6.60 29.19
CA SER A 178 14.22 -6.74 30.53
C SER A 178 14.48 -5.55 31.44
N THR A 179 15.41 -4.63 31.09
CA THR A 179 15.81 -3.51 31.92
C THR A 179 15.09 -2.20 31.54
N SER A 180 14.78 -2.01 30.29
CA SER A 180 14.11 -0.82 29.78
C SER A 180 12.68 -1.05 29.29
N GLY A 181 12.29 -2.32 29.10
CA GLY A 181 11.01 -2.66 28.49
C GLY A 181 10.95 -2.39 26.98
N ALA A 182 12.08 -2.10 26.34
CA ALA A 182 12.12 -1.89 24.91
C ALA A 182 12.08 -3.21 24.12
N GLY A 183 11.48 -3.18 22.95
CA GLY A 183 11.49 -4.33 22.02
C GLY A 183 12.86 -4.60 21.41
N PRO A 184 13.00 -5.70 20.65
CA PRO A 184 14.22 -6.01 19.87
C PRO A 184 14.54 -4.89 18.86
N ASP A 185 15.82 -4.79 18.46
CA ASP A 185 16.28 -3.89 17.40
C ASP A 185 16.12 -4.48 15.99
N TRP A 186 15.47 -5.60 15.87
CA TRP A 186 15.11 -6.27 14.63
C TRP A 186 13.70 -6.82 14.71
N ASP A 187 13.08 -7.03 13.57
CA ASP A 187 11.79 -7.69 13.51
C ASP A 187 11.78 -8.71 12.38
N PHE A 188 11.14 -9.85 12.60
CA PHE A 188 10.85 -10.84 11.59
C PHE A 188 9.36 -11.14 11.67
N ILE A 189 8.67 -10.71 10.61
CA ILE A 189 7.22 -10.76 10.55
C ILE A 189 6.82 -11.87 9.59
N VAL A 190 5.93 -12.74 10.04
CA VAL A 190 5.22 -13.70 9.18
C VAL A 190 3.80 -13.18 9.02
N SER A 191 3.36 -12.98 7.80
CA SER A 191 2.04 -12.43 7.53
C SER A 191 1.17 -13.34 6.66
N GLY A 192 -0.14 -13.19 6.82
CA GLY A 192 -1.13 -13.70 5.91
C GLY A 192 -2.09 -12.58 5.54
N PHE A 193 -2.40 -12.44 4.26
CA PHE A 193 -3.18 -11.33 3.75
C PHE A 193 -4.32 -11.73 2.82
N PHE A 194 -5.28 -10.81 2.73
CA PHE A 194 -6.34 -10.82 1.74
C PHE A 194 -6.46 -9.41 1.14
N ASP A 195 -6.37 -9.32 -0.19
CA ASP A 195 -6.53 -8.07 -0.93
C ASP A 195 -7.74 -8.16 -1.84
N GLY A 196 -8.43 -7.05 -2.01
CA GLY A 196 -9.54 -6.95 -2.94
C GLY A 196 -9.68 -5.54 -3.48
N GLY A 197 -10.13 -5.42 -4.73
CA GLY A 197 -10.37 -4.13 -5.33
C GLY A 197 -11.28 -4.21 -6.54
N SER A 198 -11.82 -3.06 -6.91
CA SER A 198 -12.59 -2.86 -8.13
C SER A 198 -12.12 -1.59 -8.81
N ILE A 199 -12.07 -1.62 -10.13
CA ILE A 199 -11.64 -0.52 -10.97
C ILE A 199 -12.60 -0.40 -12.15
N GLY A 200 -12.95 0.82 -12.52
CA GLY A 200 -13.87 1.11 -13.59
C GLY A 200 -13.48 2.37 -14.35
N ASN A 201 -13.92 2.42 -15.59
CA ASN A 201 -13.69 3.53 -16.51
C ASN A 201 -14.99 4.30 -16.76
N SER A 202 -14.87 5.58 -17.01
CA SER A 202 -15.96 6.41 -17.52
C SER A 202 -15.99 6.28 -19.04
N ASP A 203 -17.19 6.03 -19.60
CA ASP A 203 -17.39 5.86 -21.05
C ASP A 203 -16.47 4.80 -21.68
N ASN A 204 -16.65 3.53 -21.25
CA ASN A 204 -15.81 2.39 -21.67
C ASN A 204 -15.73 2.22 -23.20
N PHE A 205 -14.52 2.20 -23.74
CA PHE A 205 -14.24 1.67 -25.05
C PHE A 205 -14.08 0.13 -25.01
N ALA A 206 -14.22 -0.52 -26.15
CA ALA A 206 -14.25 -1.99 -26.25
C ALA A 206 -13.00 -2.70 -25.69
N PHE A 207 -11.89 -2.00 -25.54
CA PHE A 207 -10.63 -2.52 -24.99
C PHE A 207 -10.38 -2.14 -23.53
N GLU A 208 -11.24 -1.30 -22.95
CA GLU A 208 -11.19 -0.93 -21.53
C GLU A 208 -12.09 -1.87 -20.71
N VAL A 209 -11.59 -2.33 -19.60
CA VAL A 209 -12.26 -3.36 -18.82
C VAL A 209 -12.44 -2.91 -17.38
N ASP A 210 -13.72 -2.89 -16.97
CA ASP A 210 -14.05 -2.75 -15.55
C ASP A 210 -13.88 -4.11 -14.87
N THR A 211 -13.06 -4.16 -13.83
CA THR A 211 -12.73 -5.43 -13.18
C THR A 211 -12.82 -5.38 -11.67
N GLY A 212 -13.13 -6.55 -11.10
CA GLY A 212 -12.93 -6.85 -9.70
C GLY A 212 -11.80 -7.87 -9.54
N MET A 213 -10.89 -7.60 -8.62
CA MET A 213 -9.73 -8.45 -8.32
C MET A 213 -9.76 -8.86 -6.86
N LEU A 214 -9.54 -10.15 -6.58
CA LEU A 214 -9.41 -10.69 -5.24
C LEU A 214 -8.14 -11.52 -5.15
N SER A 215 -7.37 -11.37 -4.09
CA SER A 215 -6.20 -12.20 -3.83
C SER A 215 -6.04 -12.53 -2.36
N ALA A 216 -5.34 -13.62 -2.09
CA ALA A 216 -4.86 -13.96 -0.76
C ALA A 216 -3.41 -14.43 -0.85
N GLY A 217 -2.68 -14.35 0.24
CA GLY A 217 -1.29 -14.74 0.21
C GLY A 217 -0.63 -14.75 1.57
N VAL A 218 0.69 -14.96 1.52
CA VAL A 218 1.56 -14.95 2.70
C VAL A 218 2.77 -14.05 2.45
N GLY A 219 3.29 -13.46 3.51
CA GLY A 219 4.46 -12.59 3.46
C GLY A 219 5.47 -12.91 4.55
N LEU A 220 6.72 -12.55 4.29
CA LEU A 220 7.84 -12.60 5.21
C LEU A 220 8.59 -11.27 5.14
N ASP A 221 8.73 -10.58 6.26
CA ASP A 221 9.47 -9.33 6.35
C ASP A 221 10.56 -9.42 7.41
N LEU A 222 11.76 -8.97 7.06
CA LEU A 222 12.87 -8.83 7.99
C LEU A 222 13.30 -7.36 8.03
N THR A 223 13.34 -6.78 9.22
CA THR A 223 13.90 -5.44 9.45
C THR A 223 15.05 -5.50 10.44
N LEU A 224 16.09 -4.73 10.20
CA LEU A 224 17.25 -4.60 11.09
C LEU A 224 17.45 -3.13 11.43
N GLY A 225 17.04 -2.74 12.64
CA GLY A 225 17.01 -1.35 13.07
C GLY A 225 16.15 -0.49 12.15
N THR A 226 16.67 0.68 11.80
CA THR A 226 16.05 1.61 10.83
C THR A 226 16.73 1.61 9.47
N ALA A 227 17.82 0.84 9.32
CA ALA A 227 18.70 0.94 8.17
C ALA A 227 18.38 -0.08 7.06
N PHE A 228 17.83 -1.22 7.40
CA PHE A 228 17.63 -2.31 6.43
C PHE A 228 16.26 -2.95 6.59
N SER A 229 15.59 -3.17 5.47
CA SER A 229 14.41 -4.03 5.39
C SER A 229 14.42 -4.84 4.10
N ILE A 230 13.89 -6.06 4.19
CA ILE A 230 13.63 -6.94 3.06
C ILE A 230 12.29 -7.62 3.29
N GLY A 231 11.45 -7.65 2.26
CA GLY A 231 10.14 -8.29 2.28
C GLY A 231 9.93 -9.19 1.08
N VAL A 232 9.23 -10.27 1.31
CA VAL A 232 8.85 -11.26 0.28
C VAL A 232 7.38 -11.58 0.43
N ASP A 233 6.60 -11.42 -0.64
CA ASP A 233 5.19 -11.79 -0.66
C ASP A 233 4.90 -12.81 -1.77
N TRP A 234 4.04 -13.80 -1.46
CA TRP A 234 3.40 -14.69 -2.42
C TRP A 234 1.91 -14.45 -2.39
N GLY A 235 1.37 -13.98 -3.51
CA GLY A 235 -0.06 -13.74 -3.68
C GLY A 235 -0.66 -14.66 -4.73
N TRP A 236 -1.86 -15.17 -4.48
CA TRP A 236 -2.65 -15.97 -5.41
C TRP A 236 -3.91 -15.23 -5.80
N ALA A 237 -4.19 -15.14 -7.12
CA ALA A 237 -5.46 -14.63 -7.61
C ALA A 237 -6.59 -15.62 -7.21
N LEU A 238 -7.65 -15.10 -6.60
CA LEU A 238 -8.80 -15.90 -6.16
C LEU A 238 -9.92 -15.94 -7.20
N ASN A 239 -9.93 -15.00 -8.14
CA ASN A 239 -10.85 -14.98 -9.25
C ASN A 239 -10.11 -14.85 -10.59
N SER A 240 -10.71 -15.36 -11.65
CA SER A 240 -10.25 -15.16 -13.01
C SER A 240 -10.72 -13.79 -13.53
N VAL A 241 -9.87 -13.13 -14.29
CA VAL A 241 -10.16 -11.94 -15.08
C VAL A 241 -9.63 -12.20 -16.49
N PRO A 242 -10.42 -12.88 -17.34
CA PRO A 242 -9.96 -13.35 -18.66
C PRO A 242 -9.46 -12.22 -19.57
N GLU A 243 -10.04 -11.05 -19.45
CA GLU A 243 -9.67 -9.84 -20.23
C GLU A 243 -8.24 -9.36 -19.90
N LEU A 244 -7.72 -9.71 -18.73
CA LEU A 244 -6.36 -9.41 -18.28
C LEU A 244 -5.44 -10.65 -18.37
N GLU A 245 -5.92 -11.74 -18.95
CA GLU A 245 -5.20 -13.02 -19.07
C GLU A 245 -4.76 -13.59 -17.68
N VAL A 246 -5.57 -13.36 -16.65
CA VAL A 246 -5.31 -13.85 -15.29
C VAL A 246 -6.37 -14.87 -14.91
N ASP A 247 -5.94 -16.09 -14.59
CA ASP A 247 -6.78 -17.15 -14.08
C ASP A 247 -6.73 -17.24 -12.55
N ALA A 248 -7.83 -17.71 -11.96
CA ALA A 248 -7.85 -18.06 -10.54
C ALA A 248 -6.76 -19.12 -10.25
N GLY A 249 -5.99 -18.90 -9.18
CA GLY A 249 -4.83 -19.71 -8.83
C GLY A 249 -3.52 -19.25 -9.43
N ASN A 250 -3.50 -18.29 -10.35
CA ASN A 250 -2.26 -17.65 -10.78
C ASN A 250 -1.55 -17.05 -9.57
N MET A 251 -0.22 -17.18 -9.56
CA MET A 251 0.62 -16.76 -8.44
C MET A 251 1.57 -15.64 -8.86
N GLN A 252 1.72 -14.66 -8.00
CA GLN A 252 2.72 -13.62 -8.10
C GLN A 252 3.69 -13.69 -6.90
N PHE A 253 4.94 -13.42 -7.18
CA PHE A 253 6.00 -13.35 -6.19
C PHE A 253 6.60 -11.94 -6.21
N TRP A 254 6.69 -11.33 -5.03
CA TRP A 254 7.20 -9.98 -4.86
C TRP A 254 8.40 -9.99 -3.94
N LEU A 255 9.43 -9.24 -4.31
CA LEU A 255 10.60 -8.98 -3.48
C LEU A 255 10.77 -7.47 -3.34
N SER A 256 10.86 -7.00 -2.12
CA SER A 256 11.18 -5.61 -1.80
C SER A 256 12.41 -5.54 -0.91
N ALA A 257 13.26 -4.55 -1.10
CA ALA A 257 14.39 -4.29 -0.23
C ALA A 257 14.61 -2.79 -0.10
N SER A 258 14.94 -2.34 1.10
CA SER A 258 15.26 -0.94 1.38
C SER A 258 16.52 -0.88 2.24
N PHE A 259 17.39 0.08 1.93
CA PHE A 259 18.58 0.39 2.71
C PHE A 259 18.70 1.91 2.86
N VAL A 260 18.82 2.35 4.12
CA VAL A 260 18.99 3.77 4.49
C VAL A 260 20.34 3.91 5.18
N TYR A 261 21.18 4.81 4.70
CA TYR A 261 22.54 5.09 5.22
C TYR A 261 22.65 6.51 5.77
#